data_bb6d4be387ce5a2c2ada4e488d5f8635
#
_entry.id   bb6d4be387ce5a2c2ada4e488d5f8635
#
_cell.length_a   1.000
_cell.length_b   1.000
_cell.length_c   1.000
_cell.angle_alpha   90.00
_cell.angle_beta   90.00
_cell.angle_gamma   90.00
#
_symmetry.space_group_name_H-M   'P 1'
#
loop_
_entity.id
_entity.type
_entity.pdbx_description
1 polymer ?
#
loop_
_entity_poly.entity_id
_entity_poly.type
_entity_poly.pdbx_seq_one_letter_code
_entity_poly.pdbx_strand_id
1 'polypeptide(L)'
;ERRMWWKIDPAEPTKPLPPQTLDEVRQTWPEGDIAVRAGDNMFRPHQRWTITPVPEAGGYLSNPYFKITIEGTNRALAATADKELTTVPEYTGAAEQLWRIEQLTDGTFRIMPKAIPGIDGVNTKYCIYSVADSTPTLAEYDFNSDNSKWNFRK
;
A
#
# COMPACT_ATOMS: atom_id res chain seq x y z
N GLU A 1 -0.24 15.75 1.99
CA GLU A 1 -0.36 14.60 1.13
C GLU A 1 0.65 13.53 1.50
N ARG A 2 0.20 12.28 1.58
CA ARG A 2 1.04 11.15 1.95
C ARG A 2 1.21 10.19 0.80
N ARG A 3 2.41 9.59 0.73
CA ARG A 3 2.73 8.56 -0.22
C ARG A 3 3.38 7.39 0.48
N MET A 4 3.06 6.19 0.04
CA MET A 4 3.64 4.97 0.58
C MET A 4 4.93 4.63 -0.17
N TRP A 5 5.96 4.25 0.58
CA TRP A 5 7.20 3.71 0.04
C TRP A 5 7.87 2.83 1.10
N TRP A 6 8.87 2.05 0.71
CA TRP A 6 9.59 1.22 1.66
C TRP A 6 11.02 1.73 1.83
N LYS A 7 11.60 1.38 2.98
CA LYS A 7 12.95 1.76 3.31
C LYS A 7 13.91 0.74 2.69
N ILE A 8 14.75 1.16 1.76
CA ILE A 8 15.67 0.27 1.05
C ILE A 8 17.13 0.56 1.32
N ASP A 9 17.47 1.73 1.83
CA ASP A 9 18.84 2.06 2.18
C ASP A 9 18.92 2.64 3.60
N PRO A 10 19.10 1.80 4.61
CA PRO A 10 19.26 2.26 5.98
C PRO A 10 20.62 2.88 6.25
N ALA A 11 21.60 2.69 5.38
CA ALA A 11 22.98 3.10 5.63
C ALA A 11 23.19 4.62 5.52
N GLU A 12 22.37 5.31 4.71
CA GLU A 12 22.50 6.74 4.47
C GLU A 12 21.17 7.49 4.56
N PRO A 13 20.52 7.48 5.71
CA PRO A 13 19.19 8.06 5.84
C PRO A 13 19.13 9.58 5.68
N THR A 14 20.27 10.26 5.83
CA THR A 14 20.34 11.73 5.78
C THR A 14 20.83 12.28 4.46
N LYS A 15 21.31 11.43 3.57
CA LYS A 15 21.79 11.86 2.25
C LYS A 15 20.77 11.58 1.19
N PRO A 16 20.51 12.53 0.27
CA PRO A 16 19.73 12.22 -0.91
C PRO A 16 20.46 11.15 -1.73
N LEU A 17 19.76 10.07 -2.04
CA LEU A 17 20.30 9.07 -2.94
C LEU A 17 20.26 9.62 -4.38
N PRO A 18 21.24 9.30 -5.22
CA PRO A 18 21.19 9.69 -6.62
C PRO A 18 20.00 9.04 -7.32
N PRO A 19 19.48 9.63 -8.40
CA PRO A 19 18.46 8.98 -9.20
C PRO A 19 18.91 7.58 -9.62
N GLN A 20 18.01 6.61 -9.45
CA GLN A 20 18.29 5.21 -9.76
C GLN A 20 17.22 4.69 -10.71
N THR A 21 17.60 3.76 -11.58
CA THR A 21 16.64 3.04 -12.39
C THR A 21 15.89 2.02 -11.52
N LEU A 22 14.74 1.57 -11.98
CA LEU A 22 14.00 0.54 -11.27
C LEU A 22 14.83 -0.74 -11.11
N ASP A 23 15.57 -1.14 -12.13
CA ASP A 23 16.41 -2.33 -12.06
C ASP A 23 17.52 -2.22 -11.02
N GLU A 24 18.16 -1.06 -10.92
CA GLU A 24 19.17 -0.80 -9.90
C GLU A 24 18.57 -0.89 -8.49
N VAL A 25 17.40 -0.29 -8.30
CA VAL A 25 16.69 -0.34 -7.03
C VAL A 25 16.33 -1.78 -6.66
N ARG A 26 15.80 -2.55 -7.61
CA ARG A 26 15.40 -3.94 -7.38
C ARG A 26 16.57 -4.83 -6.92
N GLN A 27 17.78 -4.55 -7.37
CA GLN A 27 18.96 -5.31 -6.95
C GLN A 27 19.28 -5.12 -5.47
N THR A 28 18.80 -4.04 -4.86
CA THR A 28 19.02 -3.78 -3.43
C THR A 28 17.94 -4.41 -2.55
N TRP A 29 16.87 -4.94 -3.13
CA TRP A 29 15.77 -5.51 -2.36
C TRP A 29 16.15 -6.86 -1.76
N PRO A 30 15.81 -7.09 -0.48
CA PRO A 30 15.94 -8.44 0.08
C PRO A 30 14.95 -9.38 -0.59
N GLU A 31 15.24 -10.68 -0.50
CA GLU A 31 14.26 -11.68 -0.85
C GLU A 31 13.13 -11.68 0.18
N GLY A 32 11.93 -12.03 -0.27
CA GLY A 32 10.78 -12.08 0.62
C GLY A 32 10.08 -10.75 0.79
N ASP A 33 9.39 -10.60 1.90
CA ASP A 33 8.52 -9.46 2.14
C ASP A 33 9.32 -8.21 2.54
N ILE A 34 8.84 -7.06 2.10
CA ILE A 34 9.45 -5.77 2.42
C ILE A 34 8.40 -4.88 3.08
N ALA A 35 8.73 -4.34 4.24
CA ALA A 35 7.85 -3.45 4.97
C ALA A 35 7.62 -2.13 4.22
N VAL A 36 6.43 -1.56 4.42
CA VAL A 36 6.00 -0.30 3.81
C VAL A 36 5.98 0.78 4.89
N ARG A 37 6.37 1.99 4.50
CA ARG A 37 6.23 3.14 5.40
C ARG A 37 5.77 4.38 4.63
N ALA A 38 5.21 5.34 5.36
CA ALA A 38 4.88 6.64 4.82
C ALA A 38 6.10 7.57 4.92
N GLY A 39 6.26 8.44 3.95
CA GLY A 39 7.35 9.40 3.92
C GLY A 39 7.18 10.40 2.80
N ASP A 40 8.15 11.29 2.66
CA ASP A 40 8.13 12.29 1.59
C ASP A 40 8.32 11.65 0.22
N ASN A 41 7.65 12.23 -0.77
CA ASN A 41 7.84 11.80 -2.14
C ASN A 41 9.17 12.33 -2.68
N MET A 42 10.08 11.40 -2.96
CA MET A 42 11.39 11.71 -3.53
C MET A 42 11.47 11.40 -5.02
N PHE A 43 10.34 11.13 -5.66
CA PHE A 43 10.21 10.82 -7.09
C PHE A 43 11.08 9.64 -7.52
N ARG A 44 11.23 8.65 -6.65
CA ARG A 44 12.00 7.44 -6.91
C ARG A 44 11.12 6.33 -7.51
N PRO A 45 11.69 5.43 -8.32
CA PRO A 45 10.89 4.36 -8.94
C PRO A 45 10.10 3.51 -7.95
N HIS A 46 10.68 3.22 -6.79
CA HIS A 46 10.03 2.38 -5.77
C HIS A 46 8.93 3.09 -4.99
N GLN A 47 8.70 4.37 -5.24
CA GLN A 47 7.61 5.14 -4.64
C GLN A 47 6.39 5.22 -5.55
N ARG A 48 6.45 4.63 -6.73
CA ARG A 48 5.33 4.60 -7.67
C ARG A 48 4.59 3.29 -7.59
N TRP A 49 3.29 3.38 -7.55
CA TRP A 49 2.41 2.23 -7.40
C TRP A 49 1.44 2.17 -8.58
N THR A 50 1.19 0.96 -9.03
CA THR A 50 0.17 0.70 -10.05
C THR A 50 -1.03 0.08 -9.37
N ILE A 51 -2.20 0.68 -9.60
CA ILE A 51 -3.48 0.20 -9.07
C ILE A 51 -4.24 -0.42 -10.23
N THR A 52 -4.45 -1.73 -10.18
CA THR A 52 -5.06 -2.49 -11.27
C THR A 52 -6.32 -3.19 -10.79
N PRO A 53 -7.48 -3.01 -11.47
CA PRO A 53 -8.69 -3.73 -11.10
C PRO A 53 -8.52 -5.23 -11.37
N VAL A 54 -9.12 -6.03 -10.49
CA VAL A 54 -9.12 -7.50 -10.59
C VAL A 54 -10.57 -7.98 -10.54
N PRO A 55 -11.35 -7.81 -11.65
CA PRO A 55 -12.77 -8.13 -11.65
C PRO A 55 -13.08 -9.59 -11.30
N GLU A 56 -12.21 -10.51 -11.67
CA GLU A 56 -12.38 -11.94 -11.38
C GLU A 56 -12.32 -12.26 -9.88
N ALA A 57 -11.81 -11.35 -9.06
CA ALA A 57 -11.79 -11.51 -7.60
C ALA A 57 -13.09 -11.07 -6.94
N GLY A 58 -14.05 -10.59 -7.72
CA GLY A 58 -15.29 -10.02 -7.22
C GLY A 58 -15.17 -8.53 -6.95
N GLY A 59 -16.05 -8.01 -6.10
CA GLY A 59 -16.07 -6.59 -5.80
C GLY A 59 -17.03 -6.26 -4.69
N TYR A 60 -17.18 -4.96 -4.43
CA TYR A 60 -18.08 -4.44 -3.42
C TYR A 60 -18.82 -3.22 -3.99
N LEU A 61 -20.15 -3.21 -3.89
CA LEU A 61 -21.01 -2.12 -4.39
C LEU A 61 -20.68 -1.72 -5.84
N SER A 62 -20.58 -2.71 -6.73
CA SER A 62 -20.30 -2.54 -8.16
C SER A 62 -18.89 -2.08 -8.51
N ASN A 63 -17.99 -1.97 -7.54
CA ASN A 63 -16.57 -1.68 -7.77
C ASN A 63 -15.76 -2.96 -7.63
N PRO A 64 -14.80 -3.22 -8.53
CA PRO A 64 -13.95 -4.40 -8.39
C PRO A 64 -12.96 -4.21 -7.23
N TYR A 65 -12.38 -5.32 -6.77
CA TYR A 65 -11.18 -5.25 -5.95
C TYR A 65 -9.98 -4.90 -6.83
N PHE A 66 -8.95 -4.35 -6.20
CA PHE A 66 -7.72 -3.92 -6.88
C PHE A 66 -6.51 -4.63 -6.30
N LYS A 67 -5.53 -4.88 -7.15
CA LYS A 67 -4.18 -5.16 -6.70
C LYS A 67 -3.37 -3.86 -6.74
N ILE A 68 -2.48 -3.68 -5.80
CA ILE A 68 -1.61 -2.51 -5.69
C ILE A 68 -0.18 -3.01 -5.75
N THR A 69 0.50 -2.74 -6.86
CA THR A 69 1.87 -3.22 -7.09
C THR A 69 2.82 -2.04 -7.27
N ILE A 70 4.09 -2.28 -7.02
CA ILE A 70 5.11 -1.29 -7.35
C ILE A 70 5.22 -1.25 -8.87
N GLU A 71 5.19 -0.03 -9.44
CA GLU A 71 5.17 0.16 -10.89
C GLU A 71 6.30 -0.63 -11.55
N GLY A 72 5.94 -1.38 -12.60
CA GLY A 72 6.89 -2.21 -13.34
C GLY A 72 7.28 -3.53 -12.69
N THR A 73 6.61 -3.93 -11.60
CA THR A 73 6.89 -5.19 -10.92
C THR A 73 5.61 -5.92 -10.57
N ASN A 74 5.75 -7.16 -10.08
CA ASN A 74 4.66 -7.93 -9.49
C ASN A 74 4.68 -7.91 -7.96
N ARG A 75 5.54 -7.10 -7.36
CA ARG A 75 5.58 -6.98 -5.91
C ARG A 75 4.34 -6.24 -5.43
N ALA A 76 3.54 -6.92 -4.60
CA ALA A 76 2.19 -6.48 -4.26
C ALA A 76 2.05 -6.09 -2.80
N LEU A 77 1.27 -5.03 -2.56
CA LEU A 77 0.88 -4.63 -1.22
C LEU A 77 -0.04 -5.68 -0.61
N ALA A 78 0.23 -6.06 0.63
CA ALA A 78 -0.54 -7.09 1.33
C ALA A 78 -0.73 -6.73 2.81
N ALA A 79 -1.84 -7.22 3.38
CA ALA A 79 -2.12 -7.11 4.80
C ALA A 79 -1.50 -8.31 5.54
N THR A 80 -0.96 -8.06 6.73
CA THR A 80 -0.41 -9.12 7.58
C THR A 80 -1.38 -9.47 8.71
N ALA A 81 -1.16 -10.63 9.34
CA ALA A 81 -1.97 -11.05 10.49
C ALA A 81 -1.86 -10.09 11.70
N ASP A 82 -0.80 -9.31 11.75
CA ASP A 82 -0.57 -8.31 12.80
C ASP A 82 -1.22 -6.95 12.49
N LYS A 83 -2.06 -6.88 11.46
CA LYS A 83 -2.69 -5.64 10.99
C LYS A 83 -1.67 -4.61 10.53
N GLU A 84 -0.62 -5.08 9.89
CA GLU A 84 0.41 -4.25 9.28
C GLU A 84 0.39 -4.39 7.77
N LEU A 85 1.18 -3.57 7.10
CA LEU A 85 1.34 -3.60 5.65
C LEU A 85 2.71 -4.14 5.30
N THR A 86 2.75 -4.98 4.27
CA THR A 86 3.98 -5.48 3.70
C THR A 86 3.86 -5.50 2.17
N THR A 87 4.95 -5.77 1.49
CA THR A 87 4.89 -6.12 0.06
C THR A 87 5.40 -7.54 -0.12
N VAL A 88 4.62 -8.36 -0.81
CA VAL A 88 5.03 -9.73 -1.16
C VAL A 88 5.76 -9.72 -2.50
N PRO A 89 6.77 -10.60 -2.70
CA PRO A 89 7.60 -10.58 -3.92
C PRO A 89 6.81 -10.74 -5.21
N GLU A 90 5.75 -11.56 -5.19
CA GLU A 90 4.92 -11.85 -6.35
C GLU A 90 3.45 -11.85 -5.96
N TYR A 91 2.64 -11.14 -6.75
CA TYR A 91 1.20 -11.18 -6.59
C TYR A 91 0.68 -12.59 -6.92
N THR A 92 -0.08 -13.18 -6.00
CA THR A 92 -0.64 -14.53 -6.17
C THR A 92 -2.16 -14.57 -6.26
N GLY A 93 -2.82 -13.45 -6.02
CA GLY A 93 -4.28 -13.39 -5.96
C GLY A 93 -4.87 -13.71 -4.59
N ALA A 94 -4.04 -13.87 -3.57
CA ALA A 94 -4.52 -14.10 -2.21
C ALA A 94 -5.38 -12.94 -1.73
N ALA A 95 -6.36 -13.22 -0.87
CA ALA A 95 -7.33 -12.22 -0.43
C ALA A 95 -6.68 -11.03 0.28
N GLU A 96 -5.61 -11.25 1.03
CA GLU A 96 -4.87 -10.19 1.72
C GLU A 96 -4.07 -9.29 0.78
N GLN A 97 -3.99 -9.63 -0.49
CA GLN A 97 -3.35 -8.83 -1.54
C GLN A 97 -4.34 -8.05 -2.39
N LEU A 98 -5.61 -8.10 -2.03
CA LEU A 98 -6.69 -7.42 -2.75
C LEU A 98 -7.24 -6.29 -1.90
N TRP A 99 -7.59 -5.18 -2.56
CA TRP A 99 -7.95 -3.94 -1.89
C TRP A 99 -9.23 -3.35 -2.45
N ARG A 100 -10.03 -2.79 -1.56
CA ARG A 100 -11.19 -1.98 -1.89
C ARG A 100 -10.77 -0.53 -1.77
N ILE A 101 -11.03 0.26 -2.81
CA ILE A 101 -10.66 1.68 -2.83
C ILE A 101 -11.93 2.47 -3.05
N GLU A 102 -12.26 3.34 -2.10
CA GLU A 102 -13.49 4.13 -2.15
C GLU A 102 -13.17 5.61 -2.05
N GLN A 103 -13.79 6.40 -2.94
CA GLN A 103 -13.71 7.85 -2.85
C GLN A 103 -14.70 8.36 -1.81
N LEU A 104 -14.23 9.25 -0.94
CA LEU A 104 -15.05 9.90 0.07
C LEU A 104 -15.64 11.20 -0.48
N THR A 105 -16.60 11.76 0.23
CA THR A 105 -17.32 12.97 -0.22
C THR A 105 -16.41 14.21 -0.34
N ASP A 106 -15.28 14.22 0.36
CA ASP A 106 -14.30 15.32 0.27
C ASP A 106 -13.28 15.14 -0.86
N GLY A 107 -13.43 14.08 -1.67
CA GLY A 107 -12.53 13.78 -2.78
C GLY A 107 -11.31 12.95 -2.42
N THR A 108 -11.08 12.68 -1.14
CA THR A 108 -10.03 11.76 -0.71
C THR A 108 -10.50 10.31 -0.82
N PHE A 109 -9.61 9.36 -0.59
CA PHE A 109 -9.89 7.93 -0.73
C PHE A 109 -9.57 7.20 0.57
N ARG A 110 -10.35 6.15 0.85
CA ARG A 110 -9.99 5.15 1.84
C ARG A 110 -9.62 3.85 1.13
N ILE A 111 -8.65 3.14 1.67
CA ILE A 111 -8.12 1.92 1.10
C ILE A 111 -8.29 0.81 2.13
N MET A 112 -9.05 -0.22 1.80
CA MET A 112 -9.46 -1.28 2.72
C MET A 112 -9.04 -2.64 2.18
N PRO A 113 -8.44 -3.51 3.00
CA PRO A 113 -8.09 -4.85 2.52
C PRO A 113 -9.34 -5.72 2.36
N LYS A 114 -9.32 -6.61 1.39
CA LYS A 114 -10.38 -7.62 1.26
C LYS A 114 -10.37 -8.56 2.45
N ALA A 115 -9.19 -8.91 2.95
CA ALA A 115 -9.02 -9.77 4.10
C ALA A 115 -7.76 -9.42 4.89
N ILE A 116 -7.81 -9.69 6.19
CA ILE A 116 -6.62 -9.72 7.05
C ILE A 116 -6.52 -11.16 7.57
N PRO A 117 -5.39 -11.85 7.42
CA PRO A 117 -5.27 -13.23 7.88
C PRO A 117 -5.70 -13.37 9.35
N GLY A 118 -6.61 -14.30 9.60
CA GLY A 118 -7.11 -14.60 10.94
C GLY A 118 -8.18 -13.66 11.49
N ILE A 119 -8.65 -12.69 10.71
CA ILE A 119 -9.69 -11.73 11.15
C ILE A 119 -10.88 -11.77 10.19
N ASP A 120 -12.09 -11.90 10.74
CA ASP A 120 -13.33 -11.89 9.97
C ASP A 120 -13.91 -10.48 9.81
N GLY A 121 -14.69 -10.26 8.75
CA GLY A 121 -15.43 -9.02 8.52
C GLY A 121 -14.57 -7.82 8.21
N VAL A 122 -13.39 -8.03 7.69
CA VAL A 122 -12.36 -7.00 7.49
C VAL A 122 -12.75 -5.94 6.49
N ASN A 123 -13.38 -6.32 5.40
CA ASN A 123 -13.64 -5.43 4.27
C ASN A 123 -14.66 -4.33 4.52
N THR A 124 -15.23 -4.29 5.72
CA THR A 124 -16.18 -3.24 6.13
C THR A 124 -15.68 -2.41 7.29
N LYS A 125 -14.54 -2.74 7.87
CA LYS A 125 -14.05 -2.09 9.10
C LYS A 125 -12.66 -1.50 9.00
N TYR A 126 -11.71 -2.25 8.46
CA TYR A 126 -10.30 -1.88 8.51
C TYR A 126 -9.86 -1.14 7.26
N CYS A 127 -9.01 -0.16 7.43
CA CYS A 127 -8.44 0.60 6.33
C CYS A 127 -6.98 0.93 6.62
N ILE A 128 -6.26 1.38 5.60
CA ILE A 128 -4.89 1.86 5.76
C ILE A 128 -4.93 3.17 6.55
N TYR A 129 -4.16 3.21 7.62
CA TYR A 129 -4.13 4.29 8.58
C TYR A 129 -2.69 4.66 8.91
N SER A 130 -2.40 5.96 8.97
CA SER A 130 -1.07 6.43 9.30
C SER A 130 -1.13 7.78 10.00
N VAL A 131 -0.40 7.94 11.09
CA VAL A 131 -0.25 9.21 11.80
C VAL A 131 1.05 9.85 11.35
N ALA A 132 0.97 11.02 10.72
CA ALA A 132 2.14 11.73 10.19
C ALA A 132 3.02 10.82 9.30
N ASP A 133 4.31 10.73 9.56
CA ASP A 133 5.24 9.89 8.79
C ASP A 133 5.49 8.53 9.46
N SER A 134 4.58 8.10 10.32
CA SER A 134 4.68 6.79 10.96
C SER A 134 4.48 5.66 9.96
N THR A 135 4.83 4.44 10.36
CA THR A 135 4.55 3.25 9.57
C THR A 135 3.05 3.08 9.41
N PRO A 136 2.54 2.95 8.17
CA PRO A 136 1.11 2.69 7.96
C PRO A 136 0.72 1.35 8.57
N THR A 137 -0.46 1.31 9.16
CA THR A 137 -1.05 0.09 9.72
C THR A 137 -2.48 -0.06 9.23
N LEU A 138 -3.12 -1.14 9.63
CA LEU A 138 -4.55 -1.35 9.40
C LEU A 138 -5.30 -1.10 10.70
N ALA A 139 -6.25 -0.19 10.66
CA ALA A 139 -7.05 0.18 11.81
C ALA A 139 -8.51 0.36 11.41
N GLU A 140 -9.42 0.34 12.38
CA GLU A 140 -10.82 0.61 12.11
C GLU A 140 -10.98 2.01 11.53
N TYR A 141 -11.81 2.13 10.50
CA TYR A 141 -12.04 3.41 9.84
C TYR A 141 -12.71 4.40 10.79
N ASP A 142 -12.12 5.59 10.91
CA ASP A 142 -12.67 6.72 11.64
C ASP A 142 -12.86 7.89 10.68
N PHE A 143 -14.10 8.19 10.31
CA PHE A 143 -14.38 9.26 9.35
C PHE A 143 -14.08 10.66 9.90
N ASN A 144 -13.88 10.81 11.20
CA ASN A 144 -13.47 12.06 11.82
C ASN A 144 -11.95 12.29 11.77
N SER A 145 -11.18 11.29 11.31
CA SER A 145 -9.72 11.36 11.26
C SER A 145 -9.23 11.42 9.83
N ASP A 146 -8.32 12.34 9.55
CA ASP A 146 -7.64 12.41 8.24
C ASP A 146 -6.55 11.36 8.10
N ASN A 147 -6.22 10.62 9.14
CA ASN A 147 -5.17 9.60 9.12
C ASN A 147 -5.55 8.36 8.30
N SER A 148 -6.83 8.20 7.97
CA SER A 148 -7.34 7.13 7.10
C SER A 148 -7.63 7.59 5.68
N LYS A 149 -7.30 8.83 5.35
CA LYS A 149 -7.64 9.43 4.06
C LYS A 149 -6.40 9.62 3.22
N TRP A 150 -6.50 9.27 1.94
CA TRP A 150 -5.37 9.23 1.02
C TRP A 150 -5.69 9.95 -0.28
N ASN A 151 -4.67 10.51 -0.89
CA ASN A 151 -4.74 11.08 -2.22
C ASN A 151 -3.83 10.31 -3.16
N PHE A 152 -4.23 10.26 -4.44
CA PHE A 152 -3.41 9.68 -5.48
C PHE A 152 -2.86 10.79 -6.38
N ARG A 153 -1.60 10.68 -6.75
CA ARG A 153 -0.95 11.53 -7.74
C ARG A 153 -0.39 10.71 -8.89
N LYS A 154 -0.50 11.29 -10.05
CA LYS A 154 0.14 10.73 -11.24
C LYS A 154 1.58 11.24 -11.39
#